data_1fb1384995d326a86e17c2f1ab6f79ca
#
_entry.id   1fb1384995d326a86e17c2f1ab6f79ca
#
_cell.length_a   1.000
_cell.length_b   1.000
_cell.length_c   1.000
_cell.angle_alpha   90.00
_cell.angle_beta   90.00
_cell.angle_gamma   90.00
#
_symmetry.space_group_name_H-M   'P 1'
#
loop_
_entity.id
_entity.type
_entity.pdbx_description
1 polymer ?
#
loop_
_entity_poly.entity_id
_entity_poly.type
_entity_poly.pdbx_seq_one_letter_code
_entity_poly.pdbx_strand_id
1 'polypeptide(L)'
;MSHPSVHQLYERLDTVGKGGYGSVHKGRHIPTGTIVALKIINLDTPDDDVADIQREITLLSQLRDVPNITKYFGCYMDGPRVWIVMEFAHGGSVDALMKATKDGCLEDKHASVIIREVLVGLSYLHRVPVIHRDLKAANILITETGKVMICDFGVSALLTTSTSKRNTLTGTPYWMAPEVIQSVSAYDTKADIWSLGIMVYEIIKGSPPHSNLDRFQVMELIPRVKPPRLSEQESSKDLRDFLSHCLKELPTEVRCFPNRLGLRLDV
;
A
#
# COMPACT_ATOMS: atom_id res chain seq x y z
N MET A 1 4.46 36.76 -3.72
CA MET A 1 5.73 36.06 -3.47
C MET A 1 5.70 34.75 -4.26
N SER A 2 6.61 34.55 -5.19
CA SER A 2 6.69 33.30 -5.95
C SER A 2 7.07 32.16 -5.00
N HIS A 3 6.30 31.06 -5.03
CA HIS A 3 6.66 29.86 -4.28
C HIS A 3 8.03 29.35 -4.76
N PRO A 4 8.91 28.91 -3.84
CA PRO A 4 10.23 28.38 -4.26
C PRO A 4 10.04 27.15 -5.15
N SER A 5 10.89 27.02 -6.17
CA SER A 5 10.92 25.83 -7.02
C SER A 5 11.27 24.60 -6.18
N VAL A 6 10.74 23.43 -6.55
CA VAL A 6 11.08 22.15 -5.90
C VAL A 6 12.59 21.90 -5.87
N HIS A 7 13.31 22.30 -6.90
CA HIS A 7 14.77 22.17 -7.00
C HIS A 7 15.57 23.09 -6.06
N GLN A 8 14.93 24.15 -5.53
CA GLN A 8 15.52 24.98 -4.48
C GLN A 8 15.34 24.39 -3.08
N LEU A 9 14.33 23.52 -2.92
CA LEU A 9 13.97 22.89 -1.65
C LEU A 9 14.53 21.48 -1.50
N TYR A 10 14.60 20.72 -2.59
CA TYR A 10 14.96 19.30 -2.55
C TYR A 10 16.01 18.95 -3.61
N GLU A 11 17.01 18.22 -3.16
CA GLU A 11 18.01 17.59 -4.02
C GLU A 11 17.61 16.12 -4.22
N ARG A 12 17.56 15.68 -5.47
CA ARG A 12 17.33 14.29 -5.82
C ARG A 12 18.64 13.51 -5.76
N LEU A 13 18.64 12.42 -5.01
CA LEU A 13 19.76 11.49 -4.87
C LEU A 13 19.47 10.18 -5.63
N ASP A 14 19.86 9.04 -5.06
CA ASP A 14 19.75 7.73 -5.69
C ASP A 14 18.29 7.30 -5.92
N THR A 15 18.07 6.56 -7.01
CA THR A 15 16.79 5.91 -7.27
C THR A 15 16.64 4.70 -6.35
N VAL A 16 15.56 4.66 -5.57
CA VAL A 16 15.25 3.55 -4.66
C VAL A 16 14.16 2.62 -5.20
N GLY A 17 13.38 3.09 -6.19
CA GLY A 17 12.34 2.27 -6.82
C GLY A 17 11.90 2.85 -8.16
N LYS A 18 11.43 1.96 -9.06
CA LYS A 18 10.76 2.33 -10.31
C LYS A 18 9.48 1.53 -10.42
N GLY A 19 8.39 2.19 -10.79
CA GLY A 19 7.09 1.58 -10.98
C GLY A 19 6.42 2.08 -12.27
N GLY A 20 5.26 1.55 -12.58
CA GLY A 20 4.50 1.92 -13.79
C GLY A 20 4.10 3.40 -13.86
N TYR A 21 4.04 4.06 -12.73
CA TYR A 21 3.60 5.46 -12.62
C TYR A 21 4.73 6.47 -12.39
N GLY A 22 5.98 6.01 -12.34
CA GLY A 22 7.09 6.91 -12.11
C GLY A 22 8.23 6.26 -11.32
N SER A 23 9.02 7.09 -10.68
CA SER A 23 10.20 6.67 -9.92
C SER A 23 10.21 7.26 -8.51
N VAL A 24 10.72 6.48 -7.56
CA VAL A 24 10.96 6.93 -6.18
C VAL A 24 12.46 7.10 -5.99
N HIS A 25 12.83 8.23 -5.45
CA HIS A 25 14.23 8.59 -5.19
C HIS A 25 14.43 8.89 -3.71
N LYS A 26 15.59 8.55 -3.20
CA LYS A 26 16.12 9.19 -2.00
C LYS A 26 16.38 10.65 -2.32
N GLY A 27 16.01 11.55 -1.43
CA GLY A 27 16.23 12.97 -1.60
C GLY A 27 16.72 13.60 -0.31
N ARG A 28 17.17 14.85 -0.41
CA ARG A 28 17.57 15.67 0.72
C ARG A 28 16.82 17.00 0.68
N HIS A 29 16.18 17.36 1.78
CA HIS A 29 15.64 18.71 1.94
C HIS A 29 16.81 19.67 2.19
N ILE A 30 17.10 20.56 1.23
CA ILE A 30 18.29 21.40 1.20
C ILE A 30 18.42 22.26 2.45
N PRO A 31 17.35 22.97 2.93
CA PRO A 31 17.50 23.87 4.08
C PRO A 31 17.80 23.15 5.41
N THR A 32 17.34 21.90 5.60
CA THR A 32 17.48 21.19 6.89
C THR A 32 18.43 19.99 6.81
N GLY A 33 18.82 19.55 5.62
CA GLY A 33 19.59 18.34 5.42
C GLY A 33 18.79 17.04 5.61
N THR A 34 17.50 17.10 5.93
CA THR A 34 16.64 15.94 6.21
C THR A 34 16.52 15.06 4.99
N ILE A 35 16.70 13.74 5.19
CA ILE A 35 16.50 12.75 4.13
C ILE A 35 15.01 12.48 3.94
N VAL A 36 14.55 12.48 2.69
CA VAL A 36 13.15 12.32 2.28
C VAL A 36 13.04 11.32 1.13
N ALA A 37 11.84 10.80 0.90
CA ALA A 37 11.48 10.07 -0.32
C ALA A 37 10.83 11.05 -1.30
N LEU A 38 11.30 11.03 -2.55
CA LEU A 38 10.78 11.84 -3.64
C LEU A 38 10.14 10.91 -4.67
N LYS A 39 8.81 10.83 -4.70
CA LYS A 39 8.07 10.12 -5.74
C LYS A 39 7.75 11.09 -6.87
N ILE A 40 8.29 10.80 -8.05
CA ILE A 40 8.16 11.64 -9.23
C ILE A 40 7.26 10.92 -10.23
N ILE A 41 6.13 11.52 -10.55
CA ILE A 41 5.11 11.02 -11.47
C ILE A 41 5.13 11.92 -12.69
N ASN A 42 5.12 11.32 -13.90
CA ASN A 42 4.94 12.06 -15.14
C ASN A 42 3.45 12.04 -15.49
N LEU A 43 2.87 13.22 -15.75
CA LEU A 43 1.53 13.34 -16.27
C LEU A 43 1.61 13.28 -17.80
N ASP A 44 0.91 12.35 -18.42
CA ASP A 44 0.96 12.12 -19.86
C ASP A 44 0.15 13.15 -20.65
N THR A 45 -0.76 13.88 -19.99
CA THR A 45 -1.60 14.91 -20.62
C THR A 45 -1.73 16.14 -19.73
N PRO A 46 -1.67 17.38 -20.31
CA PRO A 46 -1.80 18.63 -19.57
C PRO A 46 -3.18 18.88 -18.94
N ASP A 47 -4.22 18.22 -19.46
CA ASP A 47 -5.62 18.41 -19.06
C ASP A 47 -6.09 17.38 -18.02
N ASP A 48 -5.21 16.49 -17.56
CA ASP A 48 -5.53 15.51 -16.52
C ASP A 48 -5.75 16.26 -15.20
N ASP A 49 -6.98 16.57 -14.97
CA ASP A 49 -7.66 16.96 -13.74
C ASP A 49 -6.78 17.48 -12.58
N VAL A 50 -6.25 18.69 -12.75
CA VAL A 50 -5.66 19.49 -11.67
C VAL A 50 -6.56 19.48 -10.42
N ALA A 51 -7.88 19.40 -10.61
CA ALA A 51 -8.85 19.33 -9.52
C ALA A 51 -8.77 17.99 -8.74
N ASP A 52 -8.56 16.87 -9.42
CA ASP A 52 -8.42 15.56 -8.77
C ASP A 52 -7.09 15.45 -8.04
N ILE A 53 -6.01 15.96 -8.64
CA ILE A 53 -4.72 16.08 -7.99
C ILE A 53 -4.81 16.94 -6.72
N GLN A 54 -5.51 18.07 -6.78
CA GLN A 54 -5.71 18.94 -5.62
C GLN A 54 -6.51 18.29 -4.50
N ARG A 55 -7.57 17.53 -4.82
CA ARG A 55 -8.37 16.78 -3.83
C ARG A 55 -7.52 15.77 -3.10
N GLU A 56 -6.70 15.04 -3.82
CA GLU A 56 -5.85 14.02 -3.24
C GLU A 56 -4.69 14.62 -2.42
N ILE A 57 -4.07 15.71 -2.89
CA ILE A 57 -3.10 16.47 -2.08
C ILE A 57 -3.74 16.94 -0.78
N THR A 58 -5.00 17.39 -0.82
CA THR A 58 -5.77 17.77 0.37
C THR A 58 -5.93 16.59 1.31
N LEU A 59 -6.29 15.41 0.80
CA LEU A 59 -6.41 14.18 1.57
C LEU A 59 -5.07 13.77 2.20
N LEU A 60 -4.01 13.75 1.40
CA LEU A 60 -2.65 13.44 1.89
C LEU A 60 -2.22 14.39 3.02
N SER A 61 -2.57 15.68 2.91
CA SER A 61 -2.27 16.66 3.95
C SER A 61 -3.05 16.41 5.25
N GLN A 62 -4.28 15.90 5.17
CA GLN A 62 -5.11 15.52 6.33
C GLN A 62 -4.56 14.26 7.04
N LEU A 63 -3.89 13.38 6.30
CA LEU A 63 -3.32 12.14 6.83
C LEU A 63 -1.89 12.30 7.35
N ARG A 64 -1.35 13.52 7.35
CA ARG A 64 0.05 13.82 7.66
C ARG A 64 0.54 13.29 9.02
N ASP A 65 -0.32 13.33 10.04
CA ASP A 65 0.02 12.95 11.40
C ASP A 65 -0.66 11.65 11.86
N VAL A 66 -1.19 10.87 10.90
CA VAL A 66 -1.80 9.57 11.20
C VAL A 66 -0.72 8.54 11.52
N PRO A 67 -0.83 7.81 12.64
CA PRO A 67 0.13 6.77 12.98
C PRO A 67 0.14 5.65 11.96
N ASN A 68 1.30 5.04 11.77
CA ASN A 68 1.52 3.91 10.85
C ASN A 68 1.20 4.24 9.37
N ILE A 69 1.16 5.50 9.02
CA ILE A 69 1.08 6.01 7.66
C ILE A 69 2.36 6.80 7.37
N THR A 70 2.91 6.65 6.17
CA THR A 70 4.06 7.43 5.72
C THR A 70 3.74 8.91 5.73
N LYS A 71 4.53 9.70 6.44
CA LYS A 71 4.31 11.15 6.52
C LYS A 71 4.49 11.82 5.17
N TYR A 72 3.51 12.63 4.82
CA TYR A 72 3.53 13.48 3.65
C TYR A 72 4.05 14.88 4.01
N PHE A 73 5.04 15.38 3.25
CA PHE A 73 5.64 16.70 3.50
C PHE A 73 5.22 17.77 2.50
N GLY A 74 4.81 17.37 1.32
CA GLY A 74 4.33 18.32 0.30
C GLY A 74 4.31 17.74 -1.10
N CYS A 75 3.67 18.49 -1.99
CA CYS A 75 3.60 18.18 -3.41
C CYS A 75 3.98 19.42 -4.21
N TYR A 76 4.77 19.23 -5.26
CA TYR A 76 5.27 20.30 -6.10
C TYR A 76 5.07 19.94 -7.57
N MET A 77 4.63 20.90 -8.35
CA MET A 77 4.56 20.80 -9.82
C MET A 77 5.89 21.28 -10.42
N ASP A 78 6.41 20.52 -11.36
CA ASP A 78 7.61 20.84 -12.11
C ASP A 78 7.38 20.49 -13.59
N GLY A 79 6.82 21.42 -14.34
CA GLY A 79 6.32 21.16 -15.69
C GLY A 79 5.28 20.03 -15.70
N PRO A 80 5.46 18.99 -16.52
CA PRO A 80 4.54 17.85 -16.56
C PRO A 80 4.77 16.83 -15.43
N ARG A 81 5.58 17.16 -14.41
CA ARG A 81 5.92 16.24 -13.32
C ARG A 81 5.31 16.67 -12.01
N VAL A 82 4.80 15.69 -11.28
CA VAL A 82 4.35 15.84 -9.90
C VAL A 82 5.42 15.24 -8.99
N TRP A 83 5.94 16.02 -8.07
CA TRP A 83 6.89 15.60 -7.04
C TRP A 83 6.15 15.46 -5.72
N ILE A 84 6.02 14.26 -5.21
CA ILE A 84 5.44 13.97 -3.90
C ILE A 84 6.59 13.73 -2.93
N VAL A 85 6.64 14.52 -1.87
CA VAL A 85 7.69 14.46 -0.84
C VAL A 85 7.14 13.76 0.38
N MET A 86 7.82 12.70 0.82
CA MET A 86 7.38 11.84 1.92
C MET A 86 8.54 11.50 2.87
N GLU A 87 8.21 10.94 4.02
CA GLU A 87 9.16 10.35 4.97
C GLU A 87 9.92 9.21 4.29
N PHE A 88 11.24 9.18 4.49
CA PHE A 88 12.09 8.12 3.97
C PHE A 88 12.24 7.00 5.01
N ALA A 89 11.88 5.79 4.63
CA ALA A 89 12.01 4.60 5.48
C ALA A 89 13.34 3.88 5.22
N HIS A 90 14.30 4.02 6.13
CA HIS A 90 15.64 3.46 5.99
C HIS A 90 15.69 1.93 6.04
N GLY A 91 14.72 1.29 6.70
CA GLY A 91 14.59 -0.18 6.77
C GLY A 91 14.02 -0.82 5.49
N GLY A 92 13.58 0.00 4.51
CA GLY A 92 13.00 -0.49 3.27
C GLY A 92 11.58 -1.05 3.43
N SER A 93 11.14 -1.87 2.47
CA SER A 93 9.82 -2.50 2.50
C SER A 93 9.85 -3.89 3.15
N VAL A 94 8.68 -4.38 3.58
CA VAL A 94 8.50 -5.76 4.07
C VAL A 94 8.88 -6.77 2.98
N ASP A 95 8.56 -6.49 1.71
CA ASP A 95 8.99 -7.32 0.57
C ASP A 95 10.52 -7.39 0.46
N ALA A 96 11.23 -6.26 0.64
CA ALA A 96 12.69 -6.24 0.65
C ALA A 96 13.25 -7.02 1.84
N LEU A 97 12.62 -6.92 3.02
CA LEU A 97 12.99 -7.69 4.20
C LEU A 97 12.79 -9.18 3.97
N MET A 98 11.67 -9.61 3.38
CA MET A 98 11.41 -11.00 3.01
C MET A 98 12.50 -11.53 2.09
N LYS A 99 12.83 -10.80 1.02
CA LYS A 99 13.87 -11.16 0.05
C LYS A 99 15.28 -11.25 0.65
N ALA A 100 15.53 -10.57 1.76
CA ALA A 100 16.79 -10.64 2.48
C ALA A 100 16.89 -11.88 3.41
N THR A 101 15.79 -12.56 3.69
CA THR A 101 15.81 -13.83 4.45
C THR A 101 16.20 -15.00 3.55
N LYS A 102 16.70 -16.08 4.14
CA LYS A 102 17.13 -17.27 3.41
C LYS A 102 15.97 -17.93 2.64
N ASP A 103 14.78 -17.93 3.24
CA ASP A 103 13.61 -18.65 2.72
C ASP A 103 12.64 -17.71 1.97
N GLY A 104 12.95 -16.42 1.86
CA GLY A 104 12.12 -15.43 1.19
C GLY A 104 10.82 -15.09 1.92
N CYS A 105 10.67 -15.50 3.19
CA CYS A 105 9.46 -15.30 4.00
C CYS A 105 9.83 -14.87 5.43
N LEU A 106 8.83 -14.52 6.26
CA LEU A 106 9.02 -14.15 7.65
C LEU A 106 8.30 -15.15 8.56
N GLU A 107 8.85 -15.32 9.79
CA GLU A 107 8.20 -16.09 10.83
C GLU A 107 6.94 -15.40 11.36
N ASP A 108 6.01 -16.19 11.90
CA ASP A 108 4.73 -15.74 12.49
C ASP A 108 4.87 -14.56 13.45
N LYS A 109 5.88 -14.61 14.33
CA LYS A 109 6.10 -13.54 15.33
C LYS A 109 6.37 -12.17 14.67
N HIS A 110 7.12 -12.14 13.56
CA HIS A 110 7.40 -10.91 12.82
C HIS A 110 6.18 -10.48 12.00
N ALA A 111 5.51 -11.44 11.35
CA ALA A 111 4.27 -11.19 10.62
C ALA A 111 3.19 -10.57 11.53
N SER A 112 3.02 -11.11 12.76
CA SER A 112 2.04 -10.62 13.74
C SER A 112 2.26 -9.17 14.14
N VAL A 113 3.52 -8.76 14.36
CA VAL A 113 3.86 -7.35 14.66
C VAL A 113 3.52 -6.45 13.48
N ILE A 114 3.91 -6.85 12.27
CA ILE A 114 3.64 -6.08 11.05
C ILE A 114 2.12 -5.92 10.85
N ILE A 115 1.36 -7.00 10.95
CA ILE A 115 -0.10 -7.01 10.78
C ILE A 115 -0.76 -6.07 11.78
N ARG A 116 -0.36 -6.11 13.06
CA ARG A 116 -0.89 -5.24 14.11
C ARG A 116 -0.72 -3.78 13.75
N GLU A 117 0.49 -3.38 13.35
CA GLU A 117 0.80 -1.99 13.01
C GLU A 117 0.07 -1.53 11.73
N VAL A 118 -0.05 -2.42 10.73
CA VAL A 118 -0.83 -2.15 9.51
C VAL A 118 -2.32 -1.97 9.84
N LEU A 119 -2.89 -2.78 10.73
CA LEU A 119 -4.28 -2.62 11.17
C LEU A 119 -4.52 -1.28 11.86
N VAL A 120 -3.55 -0.79 12.65
CA VAL A 120 -3.64 0.55 13.25
C VAL A 120 -3.73 1.60 12.15
N GLY A 121 -2.83 1.59 11.17
CA GLY A 121 -2.86 2.51 10.02
C GLY A 121 -4.18 2.45 9.24
N LEU A 122 -4.63 1.23 8.88
CA LEU A 122 -5.90 1.03 8.17
C LEU A 122 -7.11 1.54 8.95
N SER A 123 -7.12 1.37 10.29
CA SER A 123 -8.23 1.87 11.11
C SER A 123 -8.40 3.38 11.05
N TYR A 124 -7.32 4.13 10.85
CA TYR A 124 -7.37 5.57 10.64
C TYR A 124 -7.83 5.92 9.22
N LEU A 125 -7.29 5.26 8.19
CA LEU A 125 -7.71 5.46 6.79
C LEU A 125 -9.21 5.21 6.61
N HIS A 126 -9.70 4.11 7.17
CA HIS A 126 -11.10 3.72 7.02
C HIS A 126 -12.10 4.63 7.77
N ARG A 127 -11.65 5.37 8.79
CA ARG A 127 -12.47 6.40 9.46
C ARG A 127 -12.70 7.65 8.61
N VAL A 128 -11.76 7.98 7.74
CA VAL A 128 -11.84 9.12 6.81
C VAL A 128 -12.19 8.66 5.39
N PRO A 129 -13.02 7.66 5.23
CA PRO A 129 -13.38 6.74 4.14
C PRO A 129 -12.37 6.67 2.99
N VAL A 130 -11.10 6.51 3.33
CA VAL A 130 -10.01 6.30 2.36
C VAL A 130 -9.75 4.82 2.21
N ILE A 131 -9.77 4.33 0.98
CA ILE A 131 -9.43 2.95 0.62
C ILE A 131 -8.03 2.97 0.01
N HIS A 132 -7.14 2.09 0.52
CA HIS A 132 -5.75 2.02 0.06
C HIS A 132 -5.61 1.47 -1.36
N ARG A 133 -6.33 0.40 -1.69
CA ARG A 133 -6.44 -0.27 -3.01
C ARG A 133 -5.22 -1.04 -3.50
N ASP A 134 -4.04 -0.84 -2.93
CA ASP A 134 -2.81 -1.55 -3.33
C ASP A 134 -1.99 -2.02 -2.12
N LEU A 135 -2.67 -2.64 -1.14
CA LEU A 135 -2.02 -3.17 0.06
C LEU A 135 -1.29 -4.47 -0.27
N LYS A 136 0.04 -4.50 -0.03
CA LYS A 136 0.94 -5.64 -0.27
C LYS A 136 2.25 -5.43 0.49
N ALA A 137 3.08 -6.45 0.65
CA ALA A 137 4.34 -6.36 1.38
C ALA A 137 5.30 -5.27 0.83
N ALA A 138 5.27 -5.00 -0.47
CA ALA A 138 6.07 -3.95 -1.09
C ALA A 138 5.66 -2.53 -0.67
N ASN A 139 4.40 -2.33 -0.24
CA ASN A 139 3.85 -1.03 0.19
C ASN A 139 3.77 -0.88 1.71
N ILE A 140 4.40 -1.78 2.46
CA ILE A 140 4.62 -1.65 3.90
C ILE A 140 6.10 -1.38 4.14
N LEU A 141 6.38 -0.22 4.72
CA LEU A 141 7.74 0.25 4.97
C LEU A 141 8.12 0.11 6.43
N ILE A 142 9.41 -0.05 6.68
CA ILE A 142 9.99 -0.14 8.02
C ILE A 142 11.01 0.97 8.18
N THR A 143 10.91 1.74 9.27
CA THR A 143 11.90 2.75 9.61
C THR A 143 13.15 2.09 10.22
N GLU A 144 14.21 2.87 10.39
CA GLU A 144 15.43 2.45 11.09
C GLU A 144 15.15 2.01 12.55
N THR A 145 14.12 2.57 13.16
CA THR A 145 13.70 2.25 14.54
C THR A 145 12.71 1.08 14.63
N GLY A 146 12.41 0.41 13.50
CA GLY A 146 11.46 -0.70 13.44
C GLY A 146 9.99 -0.30 13.38
N LYS A 147 9.67 0.98 13.23
CA LYS A 147 8.27 1.42 13.05
C LYS A 147 7.76 0.97 11.68
N VAL A 148 6.58 0.35 11.66
CA VAL A 148 5.90 -0.08 10.44
C VAL A 148 4.97 1.02 9.92
N MET A 149 5.00 1.26 8.61
CA MET A 149 4.20 2.32 7.97
C MET A 149 3.62 1.82 6.65
N ILE A 150 2.37 2.18 6.37
CA ILE A 150 1.73 2.01 5.06
C ILE A 150 2.16 3.18 4.17
N CYS A 151 2.57 2.89 2.94
CA CYS A 151 2.89 3.89 1.93
C CYS A 151 2.04 3.72 0.67
N ASP A 152 2.12 4.68 -0.23
CA ASP A 152 1.46 4.65 -1.55
C ASP A 152 -0.07 4.50 -1.53
N PHE A 153 -0.73 4.99 -0.47
CA PHE A 153 -2.18 5.06 -0.39
C PHE A 153 -2.71 6.25 -1.21
N GLY A 154 -3.81 6.04 -1.92
CA GLY A 154 -4.51 7.09 -2.65
C GLY A 154 -3.87 7.53 -3.98
N VAL A 155 -2.55 7.45 -4.14
CA VAL A 155 -1.87 7.85 -5.38
C VAL A 155 -2.30 6.98 -6.56
N SER A 156 -2.58 5.71 -6.33
CA SER A 156 -3.15 4.83 -7.36
C SER A 156 -4.59 5.23 -7.74
N ALA A 157 -5.35 5.83 -6.82
CA ALA A 157 -6.68 6.36 -7.10
C ALA A 157 -6.64 7.65 -7.94
N LEU A 158 -5.65 8.51 -7.72
CA LEU A 158 -5.38 9.70 -8.53
C LEU A 158 -5.29 9.36 -10.02
N LEU A 159 -4.51 8.34 -10.33
CA LEU A 159 -4.22 7.95 -11.70
C LEU A 159 -5.36 7.19 -12.38
N THR A 160 -6.30 6.62 -11.62
CA THR A 160 -7.45 5.88 -12.18
C THR A 160 -8.67 6.75 -12.41
N THR A 161 -8.85 7.86 -11.69
CA THR A 161 -10.00 8.77 -11.88
C THR A 161 -9.85 9.64 -13.12
N SER A 162 -8.62 10.07 -13.45
CA SER A 162 -8.36 10.90 -14.64
C SER A 162 -8.37 10.11 -15.96
N THR A 163 -8.11 8.82 -15.93
CA THR A 163 -8.07 7.95 -17.12
C THR A 163 -9.29 7.05 -17.29
N SER A 164 -10.47 7.53 -16.95
CA SER A 164 -11.75 6.81 -17.00
C SER A 164 -12.13 6.18 -18.35
N LYS A 165 -11.23 6.17 -19.34
CA LYS A 165 -11.40 5.49 -20.65
C LYS A 165 -10.34 4.42 -20.97
N ARG A 166 -9.37 4.18 -20.11
CA ARG A 166 -8.47 3.03 -20.30
C ARG A 166 -8.92 1.91 -19.38
N ASN A 167 -9.46 0.84 -19.97
CA ASN A 167 -9.79 -0.46 -19.35
C ASN A 167 -8.56 -1.19 -18.77
N THR A 168 -7.60 -0.46 -18.20
CA THR A 168 -6.48 -1.03 -17.49
C THR A 168 -6.83 -1.04 -16.01
N LEU A 169 -7.27 -2.20 -15.52
CA LEU A 169 -7.32 -2.47 -14.09
C LEU A 169 -5.94 -2.16 -13.51
N THR A 170 -5.85 -1.01 -12.85
CA THR A 170 -4.61 -0.51 -12.28
C THR A 170 -4.46 -1.11 -10.90
N GLY A 171 -3.43 -1.88 -10.69
CA GLY A 171 -3.12 -2.59 -9.46
C GLY A 171 -2.47 -3.93 -9.76
N THR A 172 -1.98 -4.58 -8.72
CA THR A 172 -1.41 -5.92 -8.83
C THR A 172 -2.51 -6.93 -8.49
N PRO A 173 -3.07 -7.67 -9.48
CA PRO A 173 -4.33 -8.42 -9.30
C PRO A 173 -4.28 -9.49 -8.21
N TYR A 174 -3.11 -10.02 -7.87
CA TYR A 174 -2.94 -11.09 -6.89
C TYR A 174 -3.46 -10.73 -5.48
N TRP A 175 -3.51 -9.44 -5.11
CA TRP A 175 -3.99 -8.94 -3.80
C TRP A 175 -5.42 -8.40 -3.87
N MET A 176 -6.02 -8.30 -5.06
CA MET A 176 -7.35 -7.73 -5.22
C MET A 176 -8.44 -8.66 -4.67
N ALA A 177 -9.42 -8.05 -4.02
CA ALA A 177 -10.62 -8.76 -3.60
C ALA A 177 -11.50 -9.16 -4.79
N PRO A 178 -12.28 -10.27 -4.71
CA PRO A 178 -13.12 -10.75 -5.80
C PRO A 178 -14.08 -9.68 -6.33
N GLU A 179 -14.70 -8.88 -5.44
CA GLU A 179 -15.64 -7.81 -5.79
C GLU A 179 -14.96 -6.65 -6.53
N VAL A 180 -13.69 -6.40 -6.27
CA VAL A 180 -12.89 -5.39 -6.99
C VAL A 180 -12.63 -5.84 -8.42
N ILE A 181 -12.28 -7.11 -8.61
CA ILE A 181 -12.04 -7.69 -9.94
C ILE A 181 -13.32 -7.74 -10.77
N GLN A 182 -14.43 -8.10 -10.15
CA GLN A 182 -15.74 -8.20 -10.82
C GLN A 182 -16.34 -6.84 -11.15
N SER A 183 -15.70 -5.73 -10.74
CA SER A 183 -16.22 -4.36 -10.93
C SER A 183 -17.68 -4.21 -10.45
N VAL A 184 -18.06 -4.95 -9.41
CA VAL A 184 -19.35 -4.78 -8.75
C VAL A 184 -19.38 -3.40 -8.13
N SER A 185 -20.41 -2.64 -8.43
CA SER A 185 -20.58 -1.25 -8.04
C SER A 185 -20.23 -1.01 -6.57
N ALA A 186 -19.30 -0.07 -6.33
CA ALA A 186 -18.93 0.44 -5.02
C ALA A 186 -18.43 -0.61 -4.01
N TYR A 187 -17.18 -1.09 -4.20
CA TYR A 187 -16.46 -1.78 -3.12
C TYR A 187 -16.09 -0.80 -2.00
N ASP A 188 -16.01 -1.31 -0.78
CA ASP A 188 -15.73 -0.53 0.43
C ASP A 188 -14.33 -0.84 1.03
N THR A 189 -14.10 -0.37 2.24
CA THR A 189 -12.85 -0.58 2.99
C THR A 189 -12.51 -2.05 3.26
N LYS A 190 -13.45 -2.98 3.06
CA LYS A 190 -13.25 -4.42 3.23
C LYS A 190 -12.35 -5.01 2.15
N ALA A 191 -12.25 -4.35 0.99
CA ALA A 191 -11.27 -4.71 -0.03
C ALA A 191 -9.83 -4.61 0.49
N ASP A 192 -9.52 -3.62 1.35
CA ASP A 192 -8.21 -3.53 1.99
C ASP A 192 -7.98 -4.65 3.01
N ILE A 193 -9.03 -5.10 3.71
CA ILE A 193 -8.93 -6.22 4.65
C ILE A 193 -8.68 -7.54 3.90
N TRP A 194 -9.28 -7.73 2.74
CA TRP A 194 -8.94 -8.85 1.85
C TRP A 194 -7.47 -8.77 1.43
N SER A 195 -7.03 -7.61 0.92
CA SER A 195 -5.63 -7.41 0.50
C SER A 195 -4.65 -7.63 1.65
N LEU A 196 -5.00 -7.21 2.88
CA LEU A 196 -4.23 -7.53 4.09
C LEU A 196 -4.14 -9.04 4.31
N GLY A 197 -5.22 -9.79 4.15
CA GLY A 197 -5.20 -11.25 4.24
C GLY A 197 -4.26 -11.88 3.21
N ILE A 198 -4.29 -11.43 1.96
CA ILE A 198 -3.36 -11.90 0.93
C ILE A 198 -1.91 -11.50 1.26
N MET A 199 -1.68 -10.30 1.81
CA MET A 199 -0.35 -9.88 2.27
C MET A 199 0.17 -10.77 3.42
N VAL A 200 -0.69 -11.19 4.33
CA VAL A 200 -0.31 -12.17 5.39
C VAL A 200 0.14 -13.50 4.76
N TYR A 201 -0.63 -14.00 3.80
CA TYR A 201 -0.24 -15.19 3.05
C TYR A 201 1.11 -14.99 2.35
N GLU A 202 1.31 -13.85 1.68
CA GLU A 202 2.56 -13.46 1.01
C GLU A 202 3.74 -13.48 1.97
N ILE A 203 3.61 -12.88 3.17
CA ILE A 203 4.68 -12.80 4.18
C ILE A 203 5.11 -14.20 4.65
N ILE A 204 4.17 -15.11 4.84
CA ILE A 204 4.43 -16.46 5.33
C ILE A 204 4.92 -17.40 4.22
N LYS A 205 4.45 -17.22 2.99
CA LYS A 205 4.76 -18.11 1.85
C LYS A 205 5.86 -17.58 0.92
N GLY A 206 6.30 -16.31 1.11
CA GLY A 206 7.27 -15.65 0.24
C GLY A 206 6.68 -15.08 -1.07
N SER A 207 5.41 -15.38 -1.37
CA SER A 207 4.72 -14.88 -2.57
C SER A 207 3.20 -14.93 -2.39
N PRO A 208 2.44 -14.09 -3.12
CA PRO A 208 0.98 -14.15 -3.08
C PRO A 208 0.47 -15.45 -3.73
N PRO A 209 -0.79 -15.84 -3.44
CA PRO A 209 -1.43 -16.97 -4.10
C PRO A 209 -1.43 -16.81 -5.62
N HIS A 210 -1.28 -17.92 -6.34
CA HIS A 210 -1.30 -17.96 -7.81
C HIS A 210 -0.23 -17.11 -8.50
N SER A 211 0.87 -16.78 -7.82
CA SER A 211 1.98 -15.98 -8.38
C SER A 211 2.66 -16.59 -9.60
N ASN A 212 2.40 -17.88 -9.88
CA ASN A 212 2.85 -18.61 -11.06
C ASN A 212 1.98 -18.37 -12.30
N LEU A 213 0.81 -17.75 -12.16
CA LEU A 213 -0.11 -17.42 -13.26
C LEU A 213 0.12 -15.97 -13.71
N ASP A 214 -0.25 -15.67 -14.96
CA ASP A 214 -0.26 -14.29 -15.43
C ASP A 214 -1.44 -13.49 -14.81
N ARG A 215 -1.36 -12.16 -14.89
CA ARG A 215 -2.33 -11.27 -14.28
C ARG A 215 -3.78 -11.46 -14.77
N PHE A 216 -3.98 -11.84 -16.04
CA PHE A 216 -5.33 -12.02 -16.59
C PHE A 216 -5.93 -13.33 -16.09
N GLN A 217 -5.14 -14.41 -16.08
CA GLN A 217 -5.54 -15.71 -15.54
C GLN A 217 -5.92 -15.60 -14.06
N VAL A 218 -5.14 -14.85 -13.26
CA VAL A 218 -5.44 -14.62 -11.83
C VAL A 218 -6.75 -13.85 -11.65
N MET A 219 -7.00 -12.82 -12.46
CA MET A 219 -8.25 -12.06 -12.41
C MET A 219 -9.48 -12.90 -12.76
N GLU A 220 -9.36 -13.85 -13.67
CA GLU A 220 -10.44 -14.80 -13.95
C GLU A 220 -10.63 -15.84 -12.85
N LEU A 221 -9.55 -16.22 -12.18
CA LEU A 221 -9.52 -17.30 -11.19
C LEU A 221 -10.06 -16.86 -9.83
N ILE A 222 -9.56 -15.74 -9.29
CA ILE A 222 -9.87 -15.27 -7.92
C ILE A 222 -11.38 -15.26 -7.61
N PRO A 223 -12.28 -14.77 -8.50
CA PRO A 223 -13.70 -14.77 -8.22
C PRO A 223 -14.40 -16.15 -8.23
N ARG A 224 -13.69 -17.20 -8.71
CA ARG A 224 -14.26 -18.53 -8.93
C ARG A 224 -13.74 -19.60 -7.96
N VAL A 225 -12.68 -19.30 -7.23
CA VAL A 225 -12.05 -20.27 -6.32
C VAL A 225 -12.26 -19.86 -4.87
N LYS A 226 -12.14 -20.84 -3.98
CA LYS A 226 -12.16 -20.56 -2.54
C LYS A 226 -10.96 -19.73 -2.13
N PRO A 227 -11.14 -18.80 -1.17
CA PRO A 227 -10.05 -18.00 -0.64
C PRO A 227 -8.89 -18.89 -0.12
N PRO A 228 -7.62 -18.45 -0.31
CA PRO A 228 -6.47 -19.22 0.14
C PRO A 228 -6.44 -19.39 1.66
N ARG A 229 -5.79 -20.47 2.11
CA ARG A 229 -5.61 -20.80 3.53
C ARG A 229 -4.18 -21.25 3.77
N LEU A 230 -3.70 -21.05 5.01
CA LEU A 230 -2.45 -21.62 5.50
C LEU A 230 -2.74 -22.91 6.25
N SER A 231 -1.83 -23.88 6.13
CA SER A 231 -1.91 -25.15 6.86
C SER A 231 -1.33 -25.03 8.29
N GLU A 232 -1.53 -26.07 9.10
CA GLU A 232 -0.99 -26.14 10.47
C GLU A 232 0.54 -26.17 10.52
N GLN A 233 1.16 -26.65 9.45
CA GLN A 233 2.62 -26.71 9.33
C GLN A 233 3.24 -25.37 8.91
N GLU A 234 2.44 -24.47 8.34
CA GLU A 234 2.91 -23.20 7.78
C GLU A 234 2.79 -22.03 8.75
N SER A 235 1.82 -22.09 9.67
CA SER A 235 1.62 -20.98 10.62
C SER A 235 0.86 -21.38 11.87
N SER A 236 0.90 -20.53 12.89
CA SER A 236 0.16 -20.67 14.13
C SER A 236 -1.36 -20.68 13.92
N LYS A 237 -2.10 -21.23 14.88
CA LYS A 237 -3.56 -21.25 14.87
C LYS A 237 -4.13 -19.82 14.79
N ASP A 238 -3.56 -18.89 15.57
CA ASP A 238 -4.07 -17.52 15.67
C ASP A 238 -3.91 -16.76 14.35
N LEU A 239 -2.78 -16.95 13.65
CA LEU A 239 -2.56 -16.34 12.34
C LEU A 239 -3.49 -16.93 11.27
N ARG A 240 -3.72 -18.26 11.29
CA ARG A 240 -4.68 -18.92 10.40
C ARG A 240 -6.12 -18.46 10.66
N ASP A 241 -6.49 -18.28 11.93
CA ASP A 241 -7.81 -17.75 12.30
C ASP A 241 -7.98 -16.31 11.81
N PHE A 242 -6.97 -15.45 12.05
CA PHE A 242 -6.95 -14.10 11.50
C PHE A 242 -7.14 -14.09 9.97
N LEU A 243 -6.36 -14.89 9.25
CA LEU A 243 -6.46 -15.03 7.80
C LEU A 243 -7.88 -15.43 7.36
N SER A 244 -8.49 -16.36 8.09
CA SER A 244 -9.84 -16.84 7.81
C SER A 244 -10.92 -15.76 7.94
N HIS A 245 -10.69 -14.73 8.77
CA HIS A 245 -11.59 -13.60 8.95
C HIS A 245 -11.38 -12.49 7.89
N CYS A 246 -10.18 -12.38 7.34
CA CYS A 246 -9.88 -11.45 6.26
C CYS A 246 -10.39 -11.96 4.91
N LEU A 247 -10.18 -13.25 4.63
CA LEU A 247 -10.44 -13.87 3.33
C LEU A 247 -11.77 -14.63 3.36
N LYS A 248 -12.86 -13.93 3.05
CA LYS A 248 -14.22 -14.46 2.95
C LYS A 248 -14.72 -14.38 1.51
N GLU A 249 -15.61 -15.28 1.12
CA GLU A 249 -16.20 -15.29 -0.23
C GLU A 249 -17.09 -14.06 -0.47
N LEU A 250 -17.79 -13.59 0.59
CA LEU A 250 -18.65 -12.43 0.52
C LEU A 250 -18.04 -11.26 1.32
N PRO A 251 -18.01 -10.03 0.78
CA PRO A 251 -17.54 -8.85 1.49
C PRO A 251 -18.29 -8.59 2.81
N THR A 252 -19.58 -8.95 2.89
CA THR A 252 -20.39 -8.79 4.10
C THR A 252 -19.91 -9.65 5.27
N GLU A 253 -19.19 -10.74 5.00
CA GLU A 253 -18.65 -11.66 6.00
C GLU A 253 -17.22 -11.27 6.43
N VAL A 254 -16.56 -10.39 5.68
CA VAL A 254 -15.23 -9.88 6.03
C VAL A 254 -15.34 -9.07 7.32
N ARG A 255 -14.56 -9.45 8.32
CA ARG A 255 -14.59 -8.81 9.63
C ARG A 255 -13.90 -7.45 9.58
N CYS A 256 -14.60 -6.40 10.00
CA CYS A 256 -13.94 -5.14 10.34
C CYS A 256 -13.24 -5.31 11.69
N PHE A 257 -12.02 -4.84 11.81
CA PHE A 257 -11.26 -4.87 13.06
C PHE A 257 -11.32 -3.47 13.70
N PRO A 258 -12.33 -3.16 14.55
CA PRO A 258 -12.35 -1.90 15.29
C PRO A 258 -11.28 -1.91 16.37
N ASN A 259 -10.72 -0.77 16.64
CA ASN A 259 -9.60 -0.40 17.52
C ASN A 259 -9.49 -1.08 18.89
N ARG A 260 -9.30 -2.31 18.98
CA ARG A 260 -8.67 -3.07 20.07
C ARG A 260 -8.66 -4.50 19.59
N LEU A 261 -7.54 -4.91 19.13
CA LEU A 261 -7.23 -6.28 18.81
C LEU A 261 -7.58 -7.19 20.00
N GLY A 262 -8.76 -7.79 19.94
CA GLY A 262 -9.02 -9.04 20.65
C GLY A 262 -8.33 -10.22 19.96
N LEU A 263 -7.38 -9.96 19.06
CA LEU A 263 -6.40 -10.92 18.60
C LEU A 263 -5.35 -10.99 19.69
N ARG A 264 -5.40 -12.06 20.50
CA ARG A 264 -4.24 -12.54 21.25
C ARG A 264 -3.23 -13.03 20.22
N LEU A 265 -2.57 -12.10 19.52
CA LEU A 265 -1.28 -12.35 18.91
C LEU A 265 -0.32 -12.23 20.09
N ASP A 266 -0.15 -13.31 20.85
CA ASP A 266 0.82 -13.39 21.92
C ASP A 266 2.21 -13.20 21.29
N VAL A 267 2.82 -12.04 21.59
CA VAL A 267 4.19 -11.68 21.20
C VAL A 267 5.10 -12.13 22.32
#